data_5916b03381fbae541fbdea60a6315db6
#
_entry.id   5916b03381fbae541fbdea60a6315db6
#
_cell.length_a   1.000
_cell.length_b   1.000
_cell.length_c   1.000
_cell.angle_alpha   90.00
_cell.angle_beta   90.00
_cell.angle_gamma   90.00
#
_symmetry.space_group_name_H-M   'P 1'
#
loop_
_entity.id
_entity.type
_entity.pdbx_description
1 polymer ?
#
loop_
_entity_poly.entity_id
_entity_poly.type
_entity_poly.pdbx_seq_one_letter_code
_entity_poly.pdbx_strand_id
1 'polypeptide(L)'
;MPSRLEIDQASVTDNDVAGQVEFTAEIDGDDRDFAVKYAVLKELSGDDPEDGALELFERFSDELVDICFEAAAKHPSADLVTIDEGDLE
;
A
#
# COMPACT_ATOMS: atom_id res chain seq x y z
N MET A 1 20.79 -10.52 -3.59
CA MET A 1 19.68 -10.11 -2.72
C MET A 1 18.43 -9.84 -3.55
N PRO A 2 17.33 -10.44 -3.19
CA PRO A 2 16.10 -10.11 -3.90
C PRO A 2 15.73 -8.66 -3.64
N SER A 3 15.23 -8.01 -4.67
CA SER A 3 14.74 -6.66 -4.57
C SER A 3 13.54 -6.63 -3.62
N ARG A 4 13.47 -5.62 -2.78
CA ARG A 4 12.42 -5.52 -1.80
C ARG A 4 11.92 -4.09 -1.72
N LEU A 5 10.61 -3.96 -1.52
CA LEU A 5 9.99 -2.67 -1.30
C LEU A 5 10.17 -2.27 0.16
N GLU A 6 10.64 -1.06 0.38
CA GLU A 6 10.76 -0.51 1.73
C GLU A 6 9.85 0.71 1.88
N ILE A 7 8.92 0.62 2.83
CA ILE A 7 7.96 1.70 3.08
C ILE A 7 8.62 2.77 3.94
N ASP A 8 8.53 4.03 3.50
CA ASP A 8 8.94 5.17 4.31
C ASP A 8 7.82 5.43 5.33
N GLN A 9 8.02 4.99 6.56
CA GLN A 9 7.03 5.10 7.61
C GLN A 9 6.61 6.55 7.90
N ALA A 10 7.52 7.48 7.69
CA ALA A 10 7.22 8.90 7.91
C ALA A 10 6.28 9.48 6.85
N SER A 11 6.17 8.81 5.68
CA SER A 11 5.31 9.26 4.60
C SER A 11 3.88 8.70 4.69
N VAL A 12 3.64 7.71 5.53
CA VAL A 12 2.34 7.04 5.62
C VAL A 12 1.28 8.02 6.12
N THR A 13 0.24 8.21 5.32
CA THR A 13 -0.83 9.17 5.60
C THR A 13 -2.18 8.52 5.34
N ASP A 14 -3.11 8.69 6.27
CA ASP A 14 -4.48 8.23 6.10
C ASP A 14 -5.29 9.34 5.40
N ASN A 15 -5.66 9.09 4.15
CA ASN A 15 -6.52 9.99 3.38
C ASN A 15 -7.95 9.47 3.44
N ASP A 16 -8.68 9.85 4.49
CA ASP A 16 -10.05 9.38 4.71
C ASP A 16 -11.06 9.95 3.71
N VAL A 17 -10.75 11.08 3.10
CA VAL A 17 -11.61 11.68 2.06
C VAL A 17 -11.60 10.80 0.81
N ALA A 18 -10.43 10.33 0.40
CA ALA A 18 -10.30 9.46 -0.76
C ALA A 18 -10.53 7.98 -0.41
N GLY A 19 -10.56 7.64 0.88
CA GLY A 19 -10.73 6.26 1.33
C GLY A 19 -9.51 5.38 1.04
N GLN A 20 -8.33 5.89 1.30
CA GLN A 20 -7.08 5.19 1.03
C GLN A 20 -5.97 5.63 1.97
N VAL A 21 -4.97 4.76 2.14
CA VAL A 21 -3.73 5.09 2.85
C VAL A 21 -2.65 5.35 1.80
N GLU A 22 -2.01 6.49 1.88
CA GLU A 22 -0.97 6.91 0.92
C GLU A 22 0.39 6.87 1.57
N PHE A 23 1.40 6.47 0.81
CA PHE A 23 2.77 6.41 1.32
C PHE A 23 3.76 6.38 0.16
N THR A 24 5.03 6.68 0.48
CA THR A 24 6.13 6.53 -0.45
C THR A 24 6.93 5.30 -0.06
N ALA A 25 7.36 4.54 -1.04
CA ALA A 25 8.20 3.37 -0.80
C ALA A 25 9.34 3.34 -1.80
N GLU A 26 10.45 2.72 -1.40
CA GLU A 26 11.63 2.57 -2.23
C GLU A 26 11.70 1.16 -2.79
N ILE A 27 11.92 1.06 -4.10
CA ILE A 27 12.14 -0.21 -4.79
C ILE A 27 13.41 -0.06 -5.60
N ASP A 28 14.43 -0.85 -5.27
CA ASP A 28 15.72 -0.83 -5.97
C ASP A 28 16.36 0.55 -6.03
N GLY A 29 16.18 1.35 -4.99
CA GLY A 29 16.74 2.69 -4.91
C GLY A 29 15.87 3.77 -5.53
N ASP A 30 14.73 3.43 -6.09
CA ASP A 30 13.79 4.38 -6.70
C ASP A 30 12.57 4.58 -5.79
N ASP A 31 12.28 5.83 -5.47
CA ASP A 31 11.10 6.17 -4.67
C ASP A 31 9.86 6.18 -5.55
N ARG A 32 8.80 5.58 -5.05
CA ARG A 32 7.50 5.55 -5.74
C ARG A 32 6.38 5.82 -4.75
N ASP A 33 5.34 6.47 -5.23
CA ASP A 33 4.16 6.76 -4.43
C ASP A 33 3.14 5.65 -4.59
N PHE A 34 2.51 5.28 -3.48
CA PHE A 34 1.51 4.21 -3.44
C PHE A 34 0.27 4.70 -2.71
N ALA A 35 -0.87 4.15 -3.10
CA ALA A 35 -2.13 4.36 -2.40
C ALA A 35 -2.81 3.00 -2.25
N VAL A 36 -3.13 2.62 -1.01
CA VAL A 36 -3.82 1.37 -0.71
C VAL A 36 -5.25 1.72 -0.32
N LYS A 37 -6.21 1.25 -1.13
CA LYS A 37 -7.63 1.53 -0.87
C LYS A 37 -8.09 0.89 0.43
N TYR A 38 -9.06 1.53 1.10
CA TYR A 38 -9.65 0.96 2.31
C TYR A 38 -10.23 -0.43 2.08
N ALA A 39 -10.76 -0.68 0.87
CA ALA A 39 -11.30 -1.98 0.52
C ALA A 39 -10.26 -3.09 0.65
N VAL A 40 -9.00 -2.80 0.34
CA VAL A 40 -7.91 -3.76 0.48
C VAL A 40 -7.68 -4.08 1.96
N LEU A 41 -7.62 -3.04 2.79
CA LEU A 41 -7.43 -3.22 4.24
C LEU A 41 -8.57 -4.01 4.85
N LYS A 42 -9.79 -3.75 4.39
CA LYS A 42 -10.98 -4.45 4.86
C LYS A 42 -10.92 -5.94 4.47
N GLU A 43 -10.51 -6.24 3.24
CA GLU A 43 -10.40 -7.62 2.78
C GLU A 43 -9.33 -8.39 3.57
N LEU A 44 -8.21 -7.76 3.86
CA LEU A 44 -7.13 -8.40 4.60
C LEU A 44 -7.47 -8.62 6.07
N SER A 45 -8.13 -7.64 6.69
CA SER A 45 -8.36 -7.64 8.13
C SER A 45 -9.75 -8.13 8.54
N GLY A 46 -10.75 -7.93 7.68
CA GLY A 46 -12.14 -8.15 8.03
C GLY A 46 -12.74 -7.03 8.87
N ASP A 47 -11.97 -5.98 9.16
CA ASP A 47 -12.39 -4.84 9.98
C ASP A 47 -12.59 -3.60 9.10
N ASP A 48 -13.34 -2.63 9.64
CA ASP A 48 -13.62 -1.38 8.94
C ASP A 48 -12.43 -0.42 9.08
N PRO A 49 -11.74 -0.06 7.98
CA PRO A 49 -10.59 0.85 8.04
C PRO A 49 -10.92 2.27 8.46
N GLU A 50 -12.18 2.69 8.39
CA GLU A 50 -12.57 4.05 8.78
C GLU A 50 -12.22 4.36 10.23
N ASP A 51 -12.18 3.35 11.08
CA ASP A 51 -11.90 3.51 12.51
C ASP A 51 -10.41 3.38 12.86
N GLY A 52 -9.56 3.00 11.92
CA GLY A 52 -8.15 2.82 12.21
C GLY A 52 -7.36 2.29 11.04
N ALA A 53 -7.43 2.99 9.90
CA ALA A 53 -6.75 2.57 8.69
C ALA A 53 -5.24 2.41 8.86
N LEU A 54 -4.60 3.35 9.58
CA LEU A 54 -3.15 3.28 9.79
C LEU A 54 -2.75 2.09 10.65
N GLU A 55 -3.57 1.75 11.62
CA GLU A 55 -3.32 0.59 12.47
C GLU A 55 -3.42 -0.71 11.66
N LEU A 56 -4.44 -0.81 10.80
CA LEU A 56 -4.59 -1.97 9.93
C LEU A 56 -3.45 -2.03 8.91
N PHE A 57 -3.07 -0.89 8.36
CA PHE A 57 -1.94 -0.82 7.43
C PHE A 57 -0.67 -1.36 8.08
N GLU A 58 -0.39 -0.93 9.30
CA GLU A 58 0.79 -1.34 10.03
C GLU A 58 0.75 -2.84 10.36
N ARG A 59 -0.42 -3.32 10.79
CA ARG A 59 -0.62 -4.73 11.16
C ARG A 59 -0.39 -5.67 9.99
N PHE A 60 -0.82 -5.29 8.80
CA PHE A 60 -0.71 -6.09 7.59
C PHE A 60 0.39 -5.61 6.65
N SER A 61 1.36 -4.85 7.16
CA SER A 61 2.41 -4.25 6.33
C SER A 61 3.21 -5.28 5.55
N ASP A 62 3.50 -6.44 6.12
CA ASP A 62 4.25 -7.50 5.43
C ASP A 62 3.51 -7.99 4.18
N GLU A 63 2.20 -8.19 4.30
CA GLU A 63 1.39 -8.61 3.17
C GLU A 63 1.24 -7.49 2.15
N LEU A 64 1.09 -6.25 2.63
CA LEU A 64 0.97 -5.09 1.77
C LEU A 64 2.25 -4.83 0.98
N VAL A 65 3.41 -5.07 1.57
CA VAL A 65 4.69 -4.95 0.87
C VAL A 65 4.72 -5.85 -0.36
N ASP A 66 4.31 -7.10 -0.20
CA ASP A 66 4.30 -8.05 -1.32
C ASP A 66 3.30 -7.63 -2.39
N ILE A 67 2.11 -7.21 -2.00
CA ILE A 67 1.08 -6.77 -2.92
C ILE A 67 1.53 -5.52 -3.69
N CYS A 68 2.10 -4.55 -2.98
CA CYS A 68 2.58 -3.32 -3.59
C CYS A 68 3.74 -3.58 -4.55
N PHE A 69 4.64 -4.48 -4.18
CA PHE A 69 5.76 -4.85 -5.04
C PHE A 69 5.27 -5.45 -6.36
N GLU A 70 4.30 -6.35 -6.31
CA GLU A 70 3.73 -6.95 -7.50
C GLU A 70 2.98 -5.92 -8.35
N ALA A 71 2.21 -5.03 -7.70
CA ALA A 71 1.48 -3.99 -8.42
C ALA A 71 2.44 -3.03 -9.12
N ALA A 72 3.54 -2.66 -8.47
CA ALA A 72 4.55 -1.80 -9.06
C ALA A 72 5.20 -2.46 -10.28
N ALA A 73 5.42 -3.77 -10.23
CA ALA A 73 5.98 -4.51 -11.35
C ALA A 73 5.02 -4.54 -12.55
N LYS A 74 3.72 -4.51 -12.30
CA LYS A 74 2.69 -4.46 -13.35
C LYS A 74 2.55 -3.07 -13.95
N HIS A 75 2.94 -2.04 -13.20
CA HIS A 75 2.79 -0.64 -13.61
C HIS A 75 4.12 0.10 -13.47
N PRO A 76 5.16 -0.31 -14.22
CA PRO A 76 6.51 0.22 -14.00
C PRO A 76 6.67 1.70 -14.34
N SER A 77 5.77 2.27 -15.14
CA SER A 77 5.81 3.68 -15.54
C SER A 77 4.87 4.58 -14.74
N ALA A 78 4.10 4.01 -13.81
CA ALA A 78 3.14 4.80 -13.04
C ALA A 78 3.84 5.61 -11.95
N ASP A 79 3.54 6.91 -11.86
CA ASP A 79 4.03 7.76 -10.78
C ASP A 79 3.37 7.41 -9.47
N LEU A 80 2.08 7.06 -9.52
CA LEU A 80 1.30 6.62 -8.38
C LEU A 80 0.73 5.24 -8.66
N VAL A 81 1.02 4.29 -7.79
CA VAL A 81 0.50 2.93 -7.91
C VAL A 81 -0.65 2.79 -6.90
N THR A 82 -1.86 2.62 -7.41
CA THR A 82 -3.05 2.45 -6.57
C THR A 82 -3.36 0.96 -6.43
N ILE A 83 -3.47 0.51 -5.19
CA ILE A 83 -3.77 -0.88 -4.87
C ILE A 83 -5.25 -0.97 -4.53
N ASP A 84 -5.98 -1.83 -5.22
CA ASP A 84 -7.40 -2.05 -4.95
C ASP A 84 -7.68 -3.55 -4.76
N GLU A 85 -8.96 -3.89 -4.58
CA GLU A 85 -9.36 -5.28 -4.33
C GLU A 85 -8.95 -6.23 -5.45
N GLY A 86 -8.89 -5.76 -6.68
CA GLY A 86 -8.48 -6.57 -7.82
C GLY A 86 -7.04 -7.05 -7.73
N ASP A 87 -6.20 -6.35 -7.00
CA ASP A 87 -4.79 -6.71 -6.82
C ASP A 87 -4.60 -7.84 -5.81
N LEU A 88 -5.65 -8.21 -5.10
CA LEU A 88 -5.61 -9.32 -4.13
C LEU A 88 -5.89 -10.69 -4.78
N GLU A 89 -6.31 -10.71 -6.00
CA GLU A 89 -6.64 -11.94 -6.73
C GLU A 89 -5.45 -12.52 -7.47
#